data_b3da390a100cea24b94eda1338e9ce9e
#
_entry.id   b3da390a100cea24b94eda1338e9ce9e
#
_cell.length_a   1.000
_cell.length_b   1.000
_cell.length_c   1.000
_cell.angle_alpha   90.00
_cell.angle_beta   90.00
_cell.angle_gamma   90.00
#
_symmetry.space_group_name_H-M   'P 1'
#
loop_
_entity.id
_entity.type
_entity.pdbx_description
1 polymer ?
#
loop_
_entity_poly.entity_id
_entity_poly.type
_entity_poly.pdbx_seq_one_letter_code
_entity_poly.pdbx_strand_id
1 'polypeptide(L)'
;MNCAILVSGDVKYTRRLLDSAFFREIDGFAIAGMVASAPDAQALTRARNLHVPTFVVEEKLFPNGTSYGVALLNKLKDIDSDFVVADGMAPVPACVAKHFGGRLLRVKLNPVGQTMEITAYLSDAAGCVGEVLGEATAALESTDTQESFTRRVYDLAEGLIVDAVESCCGA
;
A
#
# COMPACT_ATOMS: atom_id res chain seq x y z
N MET A 1 -9.68 12.94 -2.73
CA MET A 1 -8.90 12.19 -1.74
C MET A 1 -7.43 12.16 -2.16
N ASN A 2 -6.54 12.66 -1.31
CA ASN A 2 -5.10 12.67 -1.55
C ASN A 2 -4.46 11.45 -0.88
N CYS A 3 -3.88 10.55 -1.67
CA CYS A 3 -3.32 9.30 -1.19
C CYS A 3 -1.78 9.34 -1.15
N ALA A 4 -1.19 8.88 -0.07
CA ALA A 4 0.23 8.54 -0.02
C ALA A 4 0.43 7.02 -0.12
N ILE A 5 1.46 6.60 -0.84
CA ILE A 5 1.85 5.19 -0.93
C ILE A 5 3.14 4.98 -0.15
N LEU A 6 3.13 4.04 0.80
CA LEU A 6 4.31 3.64 1.57
C LEU A 6 4.92 2.37 0.96
N VAL A 7 6.21 2.41 0.67
CA VAL A 7 6.95 1.27 0.11
C VAL A 7 8.24 1.02 0.85
N SER A 8 8.71 -0.24 0.87
CA SER A 8 10.02 -0.61 1.42
C SER A 8 11.01 -1.09 0.35
N GLY A 9 10.56 -1.34 -0.86
CA GLY A 9 11.37 -1.85 -1.96
C GLY A 9 10.69 -1.59 -3.30
N ASP A 10 10.37 -2.64 -4.03
CA ASP A 10 9.56 -2.53 -5.25
C ASP A 10 8.05 -2.50 -4.92
N VAL A 11 7.26 -1.97 -5.86
CA VAL A 11 5.79 -2.05 -5.77
C VAL A 11 5.34 -3.51 -5.88
N LYS A 12 4.48 -3.93 -4.96
CA LYS A 12 3.91 -5.28 -4.94
C LYS A 12 2.45 -5.28 -5.38
N TYR A 13 1.65 -4.35 -4.84
CA TYR A 13 0.20 -4.35 -4.99
C TYR A 13 -0.35 -3.01 -5.50
N THR A 14 0.47 -1.99 -5.66
CA THR A 14 0.02 -0.63 -6.03
C THR A 14 0.35 -0.24 -7.46
N ARG A 15 0.87 -1.17 -8.28
CA ARG A 15 1.20 -0.88 -9.68
C ARG A 15 -0.02 -0.40 -10.46
N ARG A 16 -1.12 -1.15 -10.39
CA ARG A 16 -2.37 -0.80 -11.07
C ARG A 16 -2.98 0.50 -10.52
N LEU A 17 -2.87 0.74 -9.21
CA LEU A 17 -3.33 1.99 -8.60
C LEU A 17 -2.54 3.21 -9.13
N LEU A 18 -1.22 3.08 -9.32
CA LEU A 18 -0.39 4.11 -9.93
C LEU A 18 -0.82 4.40 -11.38
N ASP A 19 -1.07 3.35 -12.15
CA ASP A 19 -1.52 3.48 -13.54
C ASP A 19 -2.92 4.13 -13.59
N SER A 20 -3.87 3.70 -12.76
CA SER A 20 -5.22 4.28 -12.66
C SER A 20 -5.20 5.77 -12.26
N ALA A 21 -4.31 6.16 -11.36
CA ALA A 21 -4.13 7.57 -11.01
C ALA A 21 -3.55 8.38 -12.18
N PHE A 22 -2.58 7.83 -12.91
CA PHE A 22 -1.98 8.48 -14.07
C PHE A 22 -2.99 8.71 -15.21
N PHE A 23 -3.83 7.73 -15.48
CA PHE A 23 -4.89 7.82 -16.50
C PHE A 23 -6.17 8.50 -15.99
N ARG A 24 -6.23 8.91 -14.72
CA ARG A 24 -7.40 9.54 -14.08
C ARG A 24 -8.66 8.69 -14.17
N GLU A 25 -8.52 7.39 -13.94
CA GLU A 25 -9.61 6.42 -14.00
C GLU A 25 -10.52 6.48 -12.76
N ILE A 26 -10.00 6.99 -11.62
CA ILE A 26 -10.74 7.11 -10.35
C ILE A 26 -11.05 8.58 -10.09
N ASP A 27 -12.31 8.94 -10.09
CA ASP A 27 -12.77 10.29 -9.82
C ASP A 27 -12.45 10.74 -8.38
N GLY A 28 -11.95 11.97 -8.25
CA GLY A 28 -11.64 12.54 -6.94
C GLY A 28 -10.43 11.92 -6.23
N PHE A 29 -9.64 11.10 -6.93
CA PHE A 29 -8.43 10.46 -6.41
C PHE A 29 -7.17 11.10 -6.99
N ALA A 30 -6.19 11.34 -6.13
CA ALA A 30 -4.84 11.77 -6.53
C ALA A 30 -3.79 11.13 -5.63
N ILE A 31 -2.62 10.82 -6.18
CA ILE A 31 -1.48 10.37 -5.38
C ILE A 31 -0.64 11.59 -5.00
N ALA A 32 -0.67 11.95 -3.72
CA ALA A 32 0.11 13.05 -3.15
C ALA A 32 1.62 12.76 -3.15
N GLY A 33 1.99 11.50 -3.00
CA GLY A 33 3.37 11.08 -3.10
C GLY A 33 3.60 9.62 -2.74
N MET A 34 4.76 9.12 -3.15
CA MET A 34 5.28 7.83 -2.72
C MET A 34 6.41 8.05 -1.73
N VAL A 35 6.32 7.45 -0.56
CA VAL A 35 7.32 7.54 0.51
C VAL A 35 7.98 6.19 0.70
N ALA A 36 9.28 6.12 0.47
CA ALA A 36 10.07 4.91 0.64
C ALA A 36 10.88 4.94 1.95
N SER A 37 11.05 3.77 2.55
CA SER A 37 11.91 3.57 3.74
C SER A 37 13.40 3.40 3.40
N ALA A 38 13.74 3.31 2.11
CA ALA A 38 15.10 3.19 1.61
C ALA A 38 15.28 3.98 0.31
N PRO A 39 16.47 4.60 0.07
CA PRO A 39 16.69 5.46 -1.10
C PRO A 39 16.82 4.69 -2.41
N ASP A 40 17.16 3.41 -2.35
CA ASP A 40 17.34 2.49 -3.48
C ASP A 40 16.06 1.72 -3.85
N ALA A 41 14.91 2.07 -3.27
CA ALA A 41 13.64 1.44 -3.58
C ALA A 41 13.28 1.61 -5.08
N GLN A 42 13.12 0.49 -5.80
CA GLN A 42 12.79 0.48 -7.23
C GLN A 42 11.43 1.14 -7.51
N ALA A 43 10.53 1.08 -6.55
CA ALA A 43 9.22 1.74 -6.60
C ALA A 43 9.33 3.25 -6.90
N LEU A 44 10.37 3.93 -6.39
CA LEU A 44 10.60 5.36 -6.62
C LEU A 44 10.84 5.68 -8.10
N THR A 45 11.55 4.82 -8.82
CA THR A 45 11.78 4.99 -10.26
C THR A 45 10.47 4.91 -11.03
N ARG A 46 9.64 3.93 -10.69
CA ARG A 46 8.31 3.79 -11.30
C ARG A 46 7.43 5.01 -11.04
N ALA A 47 7.38 5.48 -9.80
CA ALA A 47 6.60 6.65 -9.41
C ALA A 47 7.06 7.90 -10.18
N ARG A 48 8.36 8.13 -10.32
CA ARG A 48 8.92 9.26 -11.09
C ARG A 48 8.52 9.21 -12.56
N ASN A 49 8.53 8.02 -13.17
CA ASN A 49 8.12 7.83 -14.57
C ASN A 49 6.64 8.18 -14.79
N LEU A 50 5.82 8.07 -13.76
CA LEU A 50 4.39 8.42 -13.76
C LEU A 50 4.13 9.82 -13.16
N HIS A 51 5.18 10.63 -13.00
CA HIS A 51 5.13 12.00 -12.45
C HIS A 51 4.54 12.08 -11.02
N VAL A 52 4.63 11.00 -10.26
CA VAL A 52 4.25 10.97 -8.84
C VAL A 52 5.41 11.52 -8.00
N PRO A 53 5.18 12.50 -7.10
CA PRO A 53 6.20 12.98 -6.18
C PRO A 53 6.77 11.85 -5.33
N THR A 54 8.10 11.83 -5.16
CA THR A 54 8.79 10.78 -4.42
C THR A 54 9.58 11.34 -3.25
N PHE A 55 9.49 10.66 -2.12
CA PHE A 55 10.15 11.03 -0.87
C PHE A 55 10.84 9.81 -0.26
N VAL A 56 11.89 10.06 0.51
CA VAL A 56 12.59 9.02 1.27
C VAL A 56 12.64 9.43 2.73
N VAL A 57 12.14 8.56 3.60
CA VAL A 57 12.36 8.63 5.04
C VAL A 57 13.13 7.38 5.41
N GLU A 58 14.46 7.49 5.43
CA GLU A 58 15.35 6.33 5.56
C GLU A 58 15.34 5.80 7.00
N GLU A 59 14.75 4.63 7.20
CA GLU A 59 14.59 4.01 8.53
C GLU A 59 15.91 3.84 9.26
N LYS A 60 16.97 3.49 8.53
CA LYS A 60 18.31 3.26 9.10
C LYS A 60 18.95 4.48 9.76
N LEU A 61 18.50 5.70 9.41
CA LEU A 61 19.04 6.94 9.98
C LEU A 61 18.43 7.28 11.35
N PHE A 62 17.45 6.52 11.81
CA PHE A 62 16.79 6.76 13.09
C PHE A 62 17.22 5.76 14.15
N PRO A 63 17.39 6.18 15.41
CA PRO A 63 17.89 5.33 16.48
C PRO A 63 16.87 4.24 16.90
N ASN A 64 15.60 4.42 16.59
CA ASN A 64 14.53 3.47 16.91
C ASN A 64 13.29 3.69 16.04
N GLY A 65 12.39 2.71 16.03
CA GLY A 65 11.14 2.76 15.25
C GLY A 65 10.18 3.89 15.64
N THR A 66 10.23 4.38 16.87
CA THR A 66 9.41 5.51 17.31
C THR A 66 9.83 6.81 16.63
N SER A 67 11.13 7.11 16.62
CA SER A 67 11.68 8.30 15.95
C SER A 67 11.44 8.26 14.44
N TYR A 68 11.65 7.09 13.82
CA TYR A 68 11.32 6.86 12.42
C TYR A 68 9.83 7.09 12.15
N GLY A 69 8.95 6.53 12.99
CA GLY A 69 7.50 6.68 12.84
C GLY A 69 7.03 8.13 12.91
N VAL A 70 7.61 8.94 13.81
CA VAL A 70 7.32 10.38 13.91
C VAL A 70 7.76 11.12 12.64
N ALA A 71 8.96 10.84 12.13
CA ALA A 71 9.45 11.45 10.90
C ALA A 71 8.57 11.07 9.69
N LEU A 72 8.19 9.80 9.59
CA LEU A 72 7.29 9.32 8.54
C LEU A 72 5.91 9.99 8.63
N LEU A 73 5.33 10.07 9.82
CA LEU A 73 4.05 10.74 10.05
C LEU A 73 4.11 12.23 9.66
N ASN A 74 5.17 12.94 10.04
CA ASN A 74 5.36 14.33 9.65
C ASN A 74 5.44 14.48 8.13
N LYS A 75 6.17 13.60 7.45
CA LYS A 75 6.24 13.61 5.98
C LYS A 75 4.85 13.39 5.35
N LEU A 76 4.05 12.46 5.85
CA LEU A 76 2.70 12.21 5.36
C LEU A 76 1.77 13.42 5.55
N LYS A 77 1.94 14.18 6.65
CA LYS A 77 1.23 15.43 6.89
C LYS A 77 1.71 16.56 5.97
N ASP A 78 3.02 16.67 5.76
CA ASP A 78 3.61 17.71 4.89
C ASP A 78 3.14 17.61 3.44
N ILE A 79 2.83 16.40 2.97
CA ILE A 79 2.29 16.18 1.62
C ILE A 79 0.75 16.16 1.56
N ASP A 80 0.08 16.61 2.62
CA ASP A 80 -1.38 16.69 2.73
C ASP A 80 -2.10 15.40 2.38
N SER A 81 -1.59 14.23 2.85
CA SER A 81 -2.25 12.96 2.61
C SER A 81 -3.43 12.75 3.54
N ASP A 82 -4.59 12.46 2.94
CA ASP A 82 -5.83 12.10 3.62
C ASP A 82 -5.92 10.60 3.88
N PHE A 83 -5.33 9.81 2.98
CA PHE A 83 -5.41 8.37 2.89
C PHE A 83 -4.03 7.77 2.63
N VAL A 84 -3.77 6.59 3.15
CA VAL A 84 -2.48 5.91 3.01
C VAL A 84 -2.68 4.48 2.52
N VAL A 85 -1.92 4.08 1.52
CA VAL A 85 -1.78 2.68 1.10
C VAL A 85 -0.40 2.18 1.47
N ALA A 86 -0.31 1.14 2.29
CA ALA A 86 0.95 0.50 2.62
C ALA A 86 1.20 -0.68 1.69
N ASP A 87 2.09 -0.50 0.72
CA ASP A 87 2.46 -1.53 -0.26
C ASP A 87 3.59 -2.41 0.26
N GLY A 88 3.20 -3.48 0.94
CA GLY A 88 4.15 -4.46 1.48
C GLY A 88 5.06 -3.93 2.60
N MET A 89 4.84 -2.73 3.09
CA MET A 89 5.54 -2.20 4.24
C MET A 89 4.99 -2.86 5.51
N ALA A 90 5.81 -3.63 6.20
CA ALA A 90 5.49 -4.20 7.50
C ALA A 90 6.72 -4.13 8.41
N PRO A 91 6.56 -3.71 9.68
CA PRO A 91 5.37 -3.14 10.28
C PRO A 91 5.17 -1.65 9.93
N VAL A 92 3.92 -1.18 9.89
CA VAL A 92 3.64 0.25 9.85
C VAL A 92 3.84 0.83 11.26
N PRO A 93 4.56 1.95 11.43
CA PRO A 93 4.77 2.55 12.74
C PRO A 93 3.45 2.87 13.47
N ALA A 94 3.40 2.59 14.77
CA ALA A 94 2.19 2.73 15.57
C ALA A 94 1.57 4.14 15.53
N CYS A 95 2.38 5.20 15.50
CA CYS A 95 1.88 6.58 15.40
C CYS A 95 1.22 6.87 14.05
N VAL A 96 1.69 6.25 12.96
CA VAL A 96 1.08 6.34 11.63
C VAL A 96 -0.25 5.59 11.63
N ALA A 97 -0.29 4.35 12.13
CA ALA A 97 -1.52 3.58 12.25
C ALA A 97 -2.57 4.30 13.12
N LYS A 98 -2.15 4.89 14.23
CA LYS A 98 -3.03 5.67 15.11
C LYS A 98 -3.62 6.91 14.41
N HIS A 99 -2.81 7.64 13.63
CA HIS A 99 -3.27 8.85 12.94
C HIS A 99 -4.18 8.54 11.75
N PHE A 100 -3.86 7.49 11.01
CA PHE A 100 -4.61 7.08 9.82
C PHE A 100 -5.58 5.91 10.07
N GLY A 101 -5.93 5.60 11.31
CA GLY A 101 -6.91 4.56 11.63
C GLY A 101 -8.21 4.73 10.83
N GLY A 102 -8.67 3.69 10.16
CA GLY A 102 -9.78 3.74 9.21
C GLY A 102 -9.46 4.39 7.85
N ARG A 103 -8.21 4.80 7.60
CA ARG A 103 -7.75 5.44 6.36
C ARG A 103 -6.38 4.92 5.90
N LEU A 104 -5.94 3.80 6.45
CA LEU A 104 -4.71 3.10 6.11
C LEU A 104 -5.07 1.76 5.49
N LEU A 105 -5.02 1.70 4.16
CA LEU A 105 -5.31 0.49 3.38
C LEU A 105 -4.10 -0.45 3.37
N ARG A 106 -4.34 -1.70 3.65
CA ARG A 106 -3.33 -2.78 3.63
C ARG A 106 -3.88 -4.03 2.97
N VAL A 107 -2.97 -4.87 2.50
CA VAL A 107 -3.27 -6.21 2.01
C VAL A 107 -2.65 -7.23 2.96
N LYS A 108 -3.44 -8.23 3.34
CA LYS A 108 -2.99 -9.41 4.08
C LYS A 108 -3.06 -10.62 3.15
N LEU A 109 -1.99 -11.40 3.12
CA LEU A 109 -1.93 -12.70 2.47
C LEU A 109 -1.92 -13.79 3.53
N ASN A 110 -2.82 -14.75 3.42
CA ASN A 110 -2.96 -15.86 4.36
C ASN A 110 -2.94 -17.20 3.59
N PRO A 111 -1.86 -17.99 3.67
CA PRO A 111 -1.82 -19.30 3.04
C PRO A 111 -2.67 -20.31 3.79
N VAL A 112 -3.60 -20.97 3.09
CA VAL A 112 -4.48 -22.01 3.62
C VAL A 112 -4.40 -23.24 2.73
N GLY A 113 -3.63 -24.24 3.12
CA GLY A 113 -3.40 -25.43 2.30
C GLY A 113 -2.75 -25.08 0.94
N GLN A 114 -3.45 -25.36 -0.15
CA GLN A 114 -3.01 -25.02 -1.51
C GLN A 114 -3.67 -23.73 -2.05
N THR A 115 -4.18 -22.90 -1.18
CA THR A 115 -4.79 -21.62 -1.54
C THR A 115 -4.13 -20.46 -0.84
N MET A 116 -4.19 -19.28 -1.46
CA MET A 116 -3.82 -18.00 -0.86
C MET A 116 -5.06 -17.15 -0.71
N GLU A 117 -5.44 -16.85 0.51
CA GLU A 117 -6.49 -15.86 0.82
C GLU A 117 -5.86 -14.48 0.81
N ILE A 118 -6.51 -13.54 0.14
CA ILE A 118 -6.07 -12.15 -0.05
C ILE A 118 -7.15 -11.26 0.53
N THR A 119 -6.81 -10.44 1.51
CA THR A 119 -7.77 -9.53 2.15
C THR A 119 -7.25 -8.11 2.05
N ALA A 120 -8.02 -7.21 1.43
CA ALA A 120 -7.82 -5.77 1.49
C ALA A 120 -8.64 -5.19 2.64
N TYR A 121 -8.00 -4.44 3.52
CA TYR A 121 -8.63 -3.91 4.73
C TYR A 121 -8.08 -2.54 5.14
N LEU A 122 -8.90 -1.76 5.82
CA LEU A 122 -8.44 -0.57 6.54
C LEU A 122 -7.94 -0.97 7.92
N SER A 123 -6.73 -0.55 8.26
CA SER A 123 -6.20 -0.74 9.61
C SER A 123 -6.96 0.12 10.61
N ASP A 124 -7.22 -0.42 11.80
CA ASP A 124 -7.67 0.37 12.92
C ASP A 124 -6.54 1.23 13.53
N ALA A 125 -6.84 2.00 14.55
CA ALA A 125 -5.88 2.88 15.22
C ALA A 125 -4.78 2.12 16.00
N ALA A 126 -4.96 0.83 16.24
CA ALA A 126 -3.96 -0.05 16.84
C ALA A 126 -3.06 -0.72 15.78
N GLY A 127 -3.35 -0.54 14.49
CA GLY A 127 -2.64 -1.16 13.38
C GLY A 127 -3.10 -2.60 13.08
N CYS A 128 -4.20 -3.03 13.68
CA CYS A 128 -4.82 -4.32 13.45
C CYS A 128 -5.76 -4.29 12.23
N VAL A 129 -6.28 -5.45 11.85
CA VAL A 129 -7.31 -5.56 10.81
C VAL A 129 -8.59 -4.91 11.35
N GLY A 130 -9.01 -3.83 10.68
CA GLY A 130 -10.27 -3.15 10.94
C GLY A 130 -11.32 -3.54 9.89
N GLU A 131 -11.84 -2.58 9.14
CA GLU A 131 -12.85 -2.81 8.10
C GLU A 131 -12.26 -3.57 6.90
N VAL A 132 -12.85 -4.69 6.54
CA VAL A 132 -12.51 -5.46 5.33
C VAL A 132 -13.27 -4.86 4.15
N LEU A 133 -12.52 -4.44 3.13
CA LEU A 133 -13.06 -3.83 1.91
C LEU A 133 -13.20 -4.81 0.75
N GLY A 134 -12.42 -5.90 0.77
CA GLY A 134 -12.51 -6.92 -0.26
C GLY A 134 -11.68 -8.15 0.05
N GLU A 135 -12.10 -9.28 -0.50
CA GLU A 135 -11.41 -10.56 -0.35
C GLU A 135 -11.36 -11.29 -1.68
N ALA A 136 -10.27 -12.01 -1.89
CA ALA A 136 -10.09 -12.90 -3.04
C ALA A 136 -9.31 -14.14 -2.61
N THR A 137 -9.40 -15.19 -3.40
CA THR A 137 -8.69 -16.46 -3.17
C THR A 137 -8.02 -16.92 -4.46
N ALA A 138 -6.74 -17.24 -4.39
CA ALA A 138 -6.00 -17.88 -5.47
C ALA A 138 -5.70 -19.33 -5.10
N ALA A 139 -6.19 -20.29 -5.89
CA ALA A 139 -5.84 -21.69 -5.74
C ALA A 139 -4.55 -22.01 -6.51
N LEU A 140 -3.69 -22.84 -5.92
CA LEU A 140 -2.52 -23.38 -6.60
C LEU A 140 -3.00 -24.49 -7.55
N GLU A 141 -2.74 -24.31 -8.85
CA GLU A 141 -3.07 -25.28 -9.87
C GLU A 141 -1.87 -26.20 -10.17
N SER A 142 -2.13 -27.43 -10.66
CA SER A 142 -1.07 -28.39 -10.95
C SER A 142 -0.09 -27.94 -12.04
N THR A 143 -0.48 -26.97 -12.86
CA THR A 143 0.34 -26.37 -13.92
C THR A 143 1.11 -25.13 -13.48
N ASP A 144 0.88 -24.66 -12.24
CA ASP A 144 1.53 -23.46 -11.74
C ASP A 144 3.01 -23.70 -11.45
N THR A 145 3.80 -22.70 -11.84
CA THR A 145 5.12 -22.44 -11.24
C THR A 145 4.95 -21.52 -10.06
N GLN A 146 5.96 -21.42 -9.20
CA GLN A 146 5.96 -20.46 -8.10
C GLN A 146 5.76 -19.02 -8.62
N GLU A 147 6.36 -18.70 -9.75
CA GLU A 147 6.25 -17.36 -10.36
C GLU A 147 4.84 -17.09 -10.89
N SER A 148 4.21 -18.02 -11.62
CA SER A 148 2.87 -17.84 -12.16
C SER A 148 1.82 -17.72 -11.06
N PHE A 149 1.94 -18.51 -10.01
CA PHE A 149 1.07 -18.43 -8.84
C PHE A 149 1.22 -17.07 -8.09
N THR A 150 2.47 -16.67 -7.83
CA THR A 150 2.75 -15.39 -7.17
C THR A 150 2.21 -14.20 -7.98
N ARG A 151 2.39 -14.21 -9.31
CA ARG A 151 1.84 -13.18 -10.20
C ARG A 151 0.32 -13.11 -10.09
N ARG A 152 -0.38 -14.25 -10.14
CA ARG A 152 -1.84 -14.30 -10.00
C ARG A 152 -2.31 -13.74 -8.65
N VAL A 153 -1.61 -14.06 -7.55
CA VAL A 153 -1.90 -13.51 -6.22
C VAL A 153 -1.75 -11.99 -6.22
N TYR A 154 -0.68 -11.46 -6.82
CA TYR A 154 -0.44 -10.01 -6.88
C TYR A 154 -1.45 -9.30 -7.78
N ASP A 155 -1.83 -9.87 -8.92
CA ASP A 155 -2.84 -9.31 -9.81
C ASP A 155 -4.22 -9.19 -9.11
N LEU A 156 -4.60 -10.19 -8.31
CA LEU A 156 -5.80 -10.13 -7.48
C LEU A 156 -5.69 -9.07 -6.38
N ALA A 157 -4.56 -8.97 -5.70
CA ALA A 157 -4.33 -7.96 -4.68
C ALA A 157 -4.36 -6.53 -5.26
N GLU A 158 -3.78 -6.33 -6.45
CA GLU A 158 -3.84 -5.05 -7.17
C GLU A 158 -5.29 -4.65 -7.50
N GLY A 159 -6.11 -5.61 -7.94
CA GLY A 159 -7.55 -5.38 -8.19
C GLY A 159 -8.27 -4.95 -6.92
N LEU A 160 -8.10 -5.69 -5.82
CA LEU A 160 -8.72 -5.36 -4.53
C LEU A 160 -8.32 -3.97 -4.01
N ILE A 161 -7.08 -3.54 -4.22
CA ILE A 161 -6.64 -2.20 -3.81
C ILE A 161 -7.34 -1.12 -4.62
N VAL A 162 -7.46 -1.28 -5.94
CA VAL A 162 -8.17 -0.32 -6.80
C VAL A 162 -9.64 -0.22 -6.39
N ASP A 163 -10.33 -1.36 -6.26
CA ASP A 163 -11.74 -1.41 -5.87
C ASP A 163 -11.97 -0.79 -4.47
N ALA A 164 -11.05 -1.04 -3.53
CA ALA A 164 -11.10 -0.46 -2.19
C ALA A 164 -10.93 1.07 -2.22
N VAL A 165 -9.99 1.57 -3.01
CA VAL A 165 -9.77 3.02 -3.17
C VAL A 165 -10.98 3.68 -3.83
N GLU A 166 -11.55 3.09 -4.88
CA GLU A 166 -12.77 3.58 -5.52
C GLU A 166 -13.93 3.68 -4.54
N SER A 167 -14.13 2.63 -3.73
CA SER A 167 -15.16 2.62 -2.70
C SER A 167 -14.97 3.72 -1.66
N CYS A 168 -13.73 4.01 -1.26
CA CYS A 168 -13.40 5.07 -0.32
C CYS A 168 -13.54 6.48 -0.94
N CYS A 169 -13.41 6.62 -2.27
CA CYS A 169 -13.58 7.90 -2.96
C CYS A 169 -15.05 8.23 -3.21
N GLY A 170 -15.90 7.23 -3.36
CA GLY A 170 -17.33 7.40 -3.64
C GLY A 170 -18.22 7.51 -2.38
N ALA A 171 -17.63 7.39 -1.21
CA ALA A 171 -18.36 7.41 0.07
C ALA A 171 -18.53 8.82 0.62
#